data_5373b25c0b17c808e4359f9c83136682
#
_entry.id   5373b25c0b17c808e4359f9c83136682
#
_cell.length_a   1.000
_cell.length_b   1.000
_cell.length_c   1.000
_cell.angle_alpha   90.00
_cell.angle_beta   90.00
_cell.angle_gamma   90.00
#
_symmetry.space_group_name_H-M   'P 1'
#
loop_
_entity.id
_entity.type
_entity.pdbx_description
1 polymer ?
#
loop_
_entity_poly.entity_id
_entity_poly.type
_entity_poly.pdbx_seq_one_letter_code
_entity_poly.pdbx_strand_id
1 'polypeptide(L)'
;MKTKEIPKNEWPKFFDNFSSKHQGWSVTFEILGTELGAQVQERELALVGIVDEIHGNRIVIMFGERPDDHMTHSIGHATEVSLEQTDGGADVALAIKSADGVMALLRFLSPMLPEMVDGLVGEQSQPPL
;
A
#
# COMPACT_ATOMS: atom_id res chain seq x y z
N MET A 1 -16.86 -1.31 -7.37
CA MET A 1 -15.47 -0.99 -7.05
C MET A 1 -15.13 0.36 -7.64
N LYS A 2 -14.48 1.22 -6.88
CA LYS A 2 -14.08 2.54 -7.32
C LYS A 2 -12.58 2.66 -7.36
N THR A 3 -12.06 3.36 -8.37
CA THR A 3 -10.64 3.64 -8.48
C THR A 3 -10.44 5.15 -8.35
N LYS A 4 -9.58 5.55 -7.44
CA LYS A 4 -9.26 6.94 -7.22
C LYS A 4 -7.80 7.18 -7.53
N GLU A 5 -7.54 7.95 -8.58
CA GLU A 5 -6.17 8.31 -8.92
C GLU A 5 -5.69 9.44 -8.02
N ILE A 6 -4.48 9.31 -7.49
CA ILE A 6 -3.92 10.32 -6.61
C ILE A 6 -3.02 11.23 -7.43
N PRO A 7 -3.31 12.54 -7.49
CA PRO A 7 -2.45 13.47 -8.22
C PRO A 7 -1.03 13.47 -7.67
N LYS A 8 -0.08 13.60 -8.56
CA LYS A 8 1.33 13.48 -8.19
C LYS A 8 1.75 14.47 -7.10
N ASN A 9 1.21 15.68 -7.15
CA ASN A 9 1.55 16.69 -6.16
C ASN A 9 0.98 16.39 -4.77
N GLU A 10 0.10 15.39 -4.67
CA GLU A 10 -0.47 14.98 -3.38
C GLU A 10 0.19 13.71 -2.83
N TRP A 11 1.09 13.10 -3.58
CA TRP A 11 1.68 11.83 -3.16
C TRP A 11 2.34 11.86 -1.78
N PRO A 12 3.18 12.85 -1.46
CA PRO A 12 3.84 12.83 -0.14
C PRO A 12 2.84 12.82 1.00
N LYS A 13 1.84 13.68 0.92
CA LYS A 13 0.83 13.75 1.97
C LYS A 13 -0.05 12.51 1.98
N PHE A 14 -0.40 12.02 0.79
CA PHE A 14 -1.22 10.82 0.68
C PHE A 14 -0.52 9.63 1.34
N PHE A 15 0.74 9.39 1.01
CA PHE A 15 1.46 8.25 1.56
C PHE A 15 1.69 8.39 3.05
N ASP A 16 1.91 9.61 3.53
CA ASP A 16 2.06 9.86 4.95
C ASP A 16 0.80 9.46 5.72
N ASN A 17 -0.35 9.90 5.22
CA ASN A 17 -1.63 9.56 5.84
C ASN A 17 -1.95 8.08 5.70
N PHE A 18 -1.71 7.53 4.52
CA PHE A 18 -1.97 6.12 4.24
C PHE A 18 -1.15 5.23 5.18
N SER A 19 0.13 5.57 5.36
CA SER A 19 1.01 4.81 6.24
C SER A 19 0.55 4.87 7.68
N SER A 20 0.17 6.05 8.15
CA SER A 20 -0.29 6.21 9.53
C SER A 20 -1.56 5.41 9.80
N LYS A 21 -2.46 5.40 8.83
CA LYS A 21 -3.75 4.73 9.02
C LYS A 21 -3.66 3.21 8.92
N HIS A 22 -2.69 2.71 8.18
CA HIS A 22 -2.64 1.28 7.87
C HIS A 22 -1.40 0.59 8.42
N GLN A 23 -0.68 1.22 9.32
CA GLN A 23 0.51 0.62 9.90
C GLN A 23 0.17 -0.67 10.62
N GLY A 24 0.90 -1.73 10.30
CA GLY A 24 0.69 -3.02 10.93
C GLY A 24 -0.38 -3.89 10.29
N TRP A 25 -1.09 -3.36 9.29
CA TRP A 25 -2.17 -4.10 8.64
C TRP A 25 -1.60 -5.14 7.67
N SER A 26 -2.25 -6.30 7.62
CA SER A 26 -1.79 -7.39 6.78
C SER A 26 -2.09 -7.14 5.31
N VAL A 27 -1.10 -7.33 4.48
CA VAL A 27 -1.21 -7.10 3.04
C VAL A 27 -0.55 -8.21 2.26
N THR A 28 -0.92 -8.32 0.98
CA THR A 28 -0.13 -9.07 0.01
C THR A 28 0.49 -8.05 -0.93
N PHE A 29 1.64 -8.41 -1.48
CA PHE A 29 2.36 -7.53 -2.40
C PHE A 29 2.67 -8.28 -3.68
N GLU A 30 2.26 -7.71 -4.82
CA GLU A 30 2.44 -8.32 -6.13
C GLU A 30 3.13 -7.35 -7.07
N ILE A 31 3.95 -7.91 -7.96
CA ILE A 31 4.55 -7.13 -9.05
C ILE A 31 3.96 -7.68 -10.36
N LEU A 32 3.44 -6.78 -11.18
CA LEU A 32 2.87 -7.13 -12.47
C LEU A 32 3.65 -6.42 -13.57
N GLY A 33 4.04 -7.17 -14.59
CA GLY A 33 4.75 -6.59 -15.74
C GLY A 33 4.27 -7.24 -17.01
N THR A 34 4.51 -6.56 -18.12
CA THR A 34 4.05 -7.04 -19.42
C THR A 34 4.69 -8.36 -19.83
N GLU A 35 5.93 -8.58 -19.40
CA GLU A 35 6.63 -9.82 -19.73
C GLU A 35 6.59 -10.83 -18.61
N LEU A 36 6.49 -10.38 -17.37
CA LEU A 36 6.54 -11.25 -16.20
C LEU A 36 5.18 -11.81 -15.81
N GLY A 37 4.11 -11.15 -16.22
CA GLY A 37 2.80 -11.47 -15.71
C GLY A 37 2.67 -11.07 -14.25
N ALA A 38 1.69 -11.61 -13.57
CA ALA A 38 1.47 -11.30 -12.16
C ALA A 38 2.34 -12.21 -11.30
N GLN A 39 3.11 -11.62 -10.40
CA GLN A 39 3.95 -12.38 -9.48
C GLN A 39 3.74 -11.87 -8.06
N VAL A 40 3.35 -12.75 -7.16
CA VAL A 40 3.20 -12.41 -5.77
C VAL A 40 4.58 -12.42 -5.13
N GLN A 41 5.04 -11.25 -4.71
CA GLN A 41 6.35 -11.13 -4.08
C GLN A 41 6.30 -11.56 -2.62
N GLU A 42 5.26 -11.15 -1.92
CA GLU A 42 5.11 -11.50 -0.51
C GLU A 42 3.64 -11.57 -0.13
N ARG A 43 3.34 -12.47 0.80
CA ARG A 43 1.99 -12.65 1.31
C ARG A 43 1.95 -12.43 2.81
N GLU A 44 0.87 -11.84 3.27
CA GLU A 44 0.58 -11.66 4.69
C GLU A 44 1.69 -10.95 5.44
N LEU A 45 2.24 -9.92 4.80
CA LEU A 45 3.20 -9.07 5.46
C LEU A 45 2.49 -7.94 6.18
N ALA A 46 3.10 -7.48 7.26
CA ALA A 46 2.61 -6.28 7.94
C ALA A 46 3.17 -5.06 7.23
N LEU A 47 2.30 -4.12 6.89
CA LEU A 47 2.74 -2.87 6.26
C LEU A 47 3.34 -1.96 7.32
N VAL A 48 4.56 -1.50 7.10
CA VAL A 48 5.20 -0.54 7.98
C VAL A 48 4.95 0.88 7.50
N GLY A 49 5.16 1.14 6.22
CA GLY A 49 4.92 2.46 5.67
C GLY A 49 5.31 2.59 4.22
N ILE A 50 4.92 3.69 3.63
CA ILE A 50 5.24 4.04 2.24
C ILE A 50 5.74 5.47 2.24
N VAL A 51 6.87 5.70 1.56
CA VAL A 51 7.48 7.02 1.49
C VAL A 51 7.72 7.40 0.04
N ASP A 52 7.36 8.63 -0.32
CA ASP A 52 7.70 9.19 -1.62
C ASP A 52 9.03 9.93 -1.47
N GLU A 53 10.10 9.32 -1.96
CA GLU A 53 11.43 9.95 -1.93
C GLU A 53 11.58 10.83 -3.16
N ILE A 54 11.20 12.08 -3.00
CA ILE A 54 11.17 13.03 -4.12
C ILE A 54 12.53 13.16 -4.78
N HIS A 55 13.57 13.30 -3.98
CA HIS A 55 14.93 13.49 -4.52
C HIS A 55 15.46 12.22 -5.18
N GLY A 56 15.05 11.06 -4.69
CA GLY A 56 15.45 9.81 -5.30
C GLY A 56 14.55 9.37 -6.43
N ASN A 57 13.47 10.11 -6.68
CA ASN A 57 12.49 9.82 -7.71
C ASN A 57 11.97 8.39 -7.61
N ARG A 58 11.62 7.99 -6.41
CA ARG A 58 11.12 6.65 -6.17
C ARG A 58 10.16 6.61 -4.99
N ILE A 59 9.34 5.57 -4.98
CA ILE A 59 8.43 5.29 -3.87
C ILE A 59 8.96 4.05 -3.16
N VAL A 60 9.10 4.12 -1.85
CA VAL A 60 9.66 3.04 -1.05
C VAL A 60 8.57 2.47 -0.16
N ILE A 61 8.36 1.16 -0.24
CA ILE A 61 7.38 0.46 0.59
C ILE A 61 8.13 -0.42 1.58
N MET A 62 7.79 -0.31 2.85
CA MET A 62 8.45 -1.04 3.90
C MET A 62 7.48 -2.00 4.56
N PHE A 63 7.92 -3.23 4.80
CA PHE A 63 7.12 -4.30 5.40
C PHE A 63 7.85 -4.93 6.57
N GLY A 64 7.10 -5.62 7.42
CA GLY A 64 7.66 -6.42 8.50
C GLY A 64 7.66 -5.69 9.82
N GLU A 65 7.15 -6.33 10.87
CA GLU A 65 7.09 -5.71 12.18
C GLU A 65 8.35 -5.91 13.00
N ARG A 66 9.12 -6.95 12.67
CA ARG A 66 10.32 -7.28 13.43
C ARG A 66 11.55 -7.09 12.56
N PRO A 67 12.70 -6.80 13.18
CA PRO A 67 13.92 -6.56 12.41
C PRO A 67 14.31 -7.72 11.50
N ASP A 68 14.02 -8.96 11.91
CA ASP A 68 14.43 -10.12 11.14
C ASP A 68 13.50 -10.42 9.95
N ASP A 69 12.31 -9.82 9.90
CA ASP A 69 11.42 -10.01 8.76
C ASP A 69 11.17 -8.70 8.00
N HIS A 70 12.00 -7.72 8.25
CA HIS A 70 11.87 -6.42 7.59
C HIS A 70 12.25 -6.53 6.10
N MET A 71 11.41 -5.96 5.24
CA MET A 71 11.65 -5.96 3.81
C MET A 71 11.31 -4.59 3.25
N THR A 72 12.11 -4.14 2.29
CA THR A 72 11.90 -2.86 1.64
C THR A 72 11.87 -3.06 0.13
N HIS A 73 10.90 -2.47 -0.52
CA HIS A 73 10.80 -2.50 -1.98
C HIS A 73 10.74 -1.08 -2.52
N SER A 74 11.58 -0.79 -3.53
CA SER A 74 11.64 0.54 -4.14
C SER A 74 11.06 0.49 -5.55
N ILE A 75 10.23 1.47 -5.88
CA ILE A 75 9.66 1.62 -7.21
C ILE A 75 10.18 2.92 -7.78
N GLY A 76 11.06 2.81 -8.79
CA GLY A 76 11.63 3.99 -9.42
C GLY A 76 10.73 4.53 -10.53
N HIS A 77 10.79 5.83 -10.72
CA HIS A 77 10.08 6.50 -11.81
C HIS A 77 8.60 6.19 -11.84
N ALA A 78 7.96 6.28 -10.68
CA ALA A 78 6.52 6.06 -10.59
C ALA A 78 5.78 7.14 -11.38
N THR A 79 4.77 6.73 -12.14
CA THR A 79 4.00 7.64 -12.98
C THR A 79 2.56 7.79 -12.53
N GLU A 80 2.03 6.80 -11.83
CA GLU A 80 0.63 6.82 -11.44
C GLU A 80 0.42 6.06 -10.15
N VAL A 81 -0.38 6.64 -9.26
CA VAL A 81 -0.78 6.01 -8.00
C VAL A 81 -2.29 6.00 -7.96
N SER A 82 -2.89 4.84 -7.73
CA SER A 82 -4.34 4.69 -7.69
C SER A 82 -4.75 3.88 -6.46
N LEU A 83 -5.78 4.36 -5.78
CA LEU A 83 -6.37 3.66 -4.64
C LEU A 83 -7.67 3.02 -5.09
N GLU A 84 -7.81 1.72 -4.87
CA GLU A 84 -9.02 1.00 -5.18
C GLU A 84 -9.84 0.80 -3.93
N GLN A 85 -11.13 1.07 -4.03
CA GLN A 85 -12.04 0.99 -2.90
C GLN A 85 -13.32 0.29 -3.30
N THR A 86 -13.99 -0.33 -2.34
CA THR A 86 -15.34 -0.84 -2.56
C THR A 86 -16.29 0.34 -2.77
N ASP A 87 -17.52 0.06 -3.21
CA ASP A 87 -18.51 1.11 -3.38
C ASP A 87 -18.85 1.79 -2.06
N GLY A 88 -18.68 1.08 -0.95
CA GLY A 88 -18.90 1.65 0.37
C GLY A 88 -17.74 2.44 0.93
N GLY A 89 -16.62 2.51 0.21
CA GLY A 89 -15.48 3.31 0.63
C GLY A 89 -14.40 2.55 1.39
N ALA A 90 -14.45 1.22 1.42
CA ALA A 90 -13.41 0.44 2.09
C ALA A 90 -12.19 0.33 1.19
N ASP A 91 -11.00 0.55 1.75
CA ASP A 91 -9.75 0.43 1.00
C ASP A 91 -9.47 -1.02 0.67
N VAL A 92 -9.22 -1.32 -0.59
CA VAL A 92 -8.97 -2.67 -1.10
C VAL A 92 -7.54 -2.85 -1.52
N ALA A 93 -7.01 -1.92 -2.30
CA ALA A 93 -5.68 -2.07 -2.87
C ALA A 93 -5.09 -0.72 -3.25
N LEU A 94 -3.77 -0.68 -3.30
CA LEU A 94 -3.03 0.48 -3.79
C LEU A 94 -2.17 0.02 -4.96
N ALA A 95 -2.31 0.68 -6.10
CA ALA A 95 -1.57 0.37 -7.31
C ALA A 95 -0.60 1.50 -7.64
N ILE A 96 0.65 1.15 -7.90
CA ILE A 96 1.69 2.11 -8.27
C ILE A 96 2.31 1.66 -9.57
N LYS A 97 2.16 2.47 -10.60
CA LYS A 97 2.73 2.20 -11.92
C LYS A 97 4.04 2.95 -12.12
N SER A 98 4.98 2.29 -12.78
CA SER A 98 6.23 2.94 -13.12
C SER A 98 6.33 3.16 -14.62
N ALA A 99 7.30 3.98 -15.03
CA ALA A 99 7.46 4.36 -16.43
C ALA A 99 7.81 3.17 -17.33
N ASP A 100 8.39 2.11 -16.78
CA ASP A 100 8.76 0.93 -17.54
C ASP A 100 7.61 -0.05 -17.74
N GLY A 101 6.41 0.30 -17.28
CA GLY A 101 5.24 -0.55 -17.46
C GLY A 101 5.01 -1.56 -16.35
N VAL A 102 5.87 -1.58 -15.35
CA VAL A 102 5.68 -2.45 -14.19
C VAL A 102 4.71 -1.80 -13.22
N MET A 103 3.86 -2.60 -12.62
CA MET A 103 2.93 -2.13 -11.61
C MET A 103 3.13 -2.90 -10.31
N ALA A 104 3.23 -2.17 -9.22
CA ALA A 104 3.25 -2.76 -7.88
C ALA A 104 1.85 -2.67 -7.31
N LEU A 105 1.35 -3.77 -6.77
CA LEU A 105 0.00 -3.84 -6.24
C LEU A 105 0.05 -4.31 -4.80
N LEU A 106 -0.46 -3.48 -3.91
CA LEU A 106 -0.54 -3.75 -2.49
C LEU A 106 -2.01 -3.99 -2.17
N ARG A 107 -2.34 -5.21 -1.73
CA ARG A 107 -3.73 -5.56 -1.40
C ARG A 107 -3.89 -5.79 0.07
N PHE A 108 -4.93 -5.26 0.65
CA PHE A 108 -5.29 -5.61 2.01
C PHE A 108 -5.94 -7.00 2.00
N LEU A 109 -5.64 -7.80 3.00
CA LEU A 109 -6.25 -9.13 3.12
C LEU A 109 -7.73 -9.02 3.42
N SER A 110 -8.12 -7.93 4.08
CA SER A 110 -9.54 -7.62 4.28
C SER A 110 -9.74 -6.16 3.93
N PRO A 111 -10.73 -5.82 3.11
CA PRO A 111 -11.00 -4.40 2.81
C PRO A 111 -11.35 -3.65 4.08
N MET A 112 -10.85 -2.42 4.19
CA MET A 112 -10.98 -1.62 5.40
C MET A 112 -11.71 -0.32 5.12
N LEU A 113 -12.75 -0.05 5.89
CA LEU A 113 -13.47 1.21 5.80
C LEU A 113 -12.65 2.31 6.46
N PRO A 114 -12.78 3.56 5.99
CA PRO A 114 -12.02 4.66 6.58
C PRO A 114 -12.23 4.80 8.09
N GLU A 115 -13.42 4.56 8.57
CA GLU A 115 -13.72 4.67 10.00
C GLU A 115 -13.12 3.53 10.81
N MET A 116 -12.60 2.50 10.15
CA MET A 116 -11.97 1.38 10.83
C MET A 116 -10.46 1.50 10.89
N VAL A 117 -9.89 2.55 10.30
CA VAL A 117 -8.43 2.65 10.24
C VAL A 117 -7.86 3.64 11.25
N ASP A 118 -8.68 4.24 12.09
CA ASP A 118 -8.14 5.10 13.14
C ASP A 118 -7.74 4.25 14.35
N GLY A 119 -7.00 4.84 15.25
CA GLY A 119 -6.47 4.09 16.40
C GLY A 119 -7.55 3.53 17.29
N LEU A 120 -8.65 4.23 17.41
CA LEU A 120 -9.74 3.79 18.26
C LEU A 120 -10.36 2.50 17.75
N VAL A 121 -10.63 2.46 16.46
CA VAL A 121 -11.21 1.27 15.85
C VAL A 121 -10.22 0.12 15.91
N GLY A 122 -8.94 0.41 15.71
CA GLY A 122 -7.92 -0.61 15.81
C GLY A 122 -7.92 -1.31 17.15
N GLU A 123 -8.11 -0.55 18.21
CA GLU A 123 -8.19 -1.13 19.55
C GLU A 123 -9.40 -2.04 19.70
N GLN A 124 -10.52 -1.62 19.17
CA GLN A 124 -11.74 -2.39 19.27
C GLN A 124 -11.69 -3.66 18.44
N SER A 125 -10.93 -3.65 17.39
CA SER A 125 -10.84 -4.80 16.51
C SER A 125 -9.88 -5.86 17.02
N GLN A 126 -9.15 -5.59 18.08
CA GLN A 126 -8.29 -6.61 18.65
C GLN A 126 -9.10 -7.74 19.21
N PRO A 127 -8.71 -8.98 18.90
CA PRO A 127 -9.46 -10.11 19.42
C PRO A 127 -9.32 -10.14 20.93
N PRO A 128 -10.38 -10.38 21.59
CA PRO A 128 -10.34 -10.48 23.04
C PRO A 128 -9.64 -11.74 23.50
N LEU A 129 -9.43 -12.63 22.60
CA LEU A 129 -8.77 -13.89 22.87
C LEU A 129 -9.59 -14.86 23.72
#